data_03c1c5d7a2653cc2096bee2c58adf7b0
#
_entry.id   03c1c5d7a2653cc2096bee2c58adf7b0
#
_cell.length_a   1.000
_cell.length_b   1.000
_cell.length_c   1.000
_cell.angle_alpha   90.00
_cell.angle_beta   90.00
_cell.angle_gamma   90.00
#
_symmetry.space_group_name_H-M   'P 1'
#
loop_
_entity.id
_entity.type
_entity.pdbx_description
1 polymer ?
#
loop_
_entity_poly.entity_id
_entity_poly.type
_entity_poly.pdbx_seq_one_letter_code
_entity_poly.pdbx_strand_id
1 'polypeptide(L)'
;MNFSPLFNCKTYLVIFMICSSLSFSQNQNNASDFWNHVRFGGGLGLSFGDGFFSGTIAPSGIYEFNTKFAVGLGLNATYNKQDNFFKSTVFGASVIGLFNPVRELQVSAEFEQLNVNRKFDDPIFEDDNYWYPALFMGLGYGSRNVTFGIRYDLLYNKDKSIYADPFIPFVRVFF
;
A
#
# COMPACT_ATOMS: atom_id res chain seq x y z
N MET A 1 -30.06 -22.17 -21.06
CA MET A 1 -29.04 -21.36 -20.34
C MET A 1 -29.05 -19.99 -20.96
N ASN A 2 -29.72 -19.02 -20.31
CA ASN A 2 -29.81 -17.64 -20.81
C ASN A 2 -28.76 -16.80 -20.09
N PHE A 3 -27.71 -16.43 -20.81
CA PHE A 3 -26.77 -15.39 -20.37
C PHE A 3 -27.45 -14.02 -20.58
N SER A 4 -27.92 -13.39 -19.55
CA SER A 4 -28.35 -11.99 -19.59
C SER A 4 -27.10 -11.08 -19.60
N PRO A 5 -27.00 -10.12 -20.53
CA PRO A 5 -25.91 -9.16 -20.56
C PRO A 5 -26.14 -8.10 -19.47
N LEU A 6 -25.48 -8.24 -18.33
CA LEU A 6 -25.52 -7.29 -17.22
C LEU A 6 -24.65 -6.02 -17.43
N PHE A 7 -24.40 -5.63 -18.67
CA PHE A 7 -23.74 -4.37 -18.96
C PHE A 7 -24.77 -3.33 -19.40
N ASN A 8 -25.25 -2.55 -18.45
CA ASN A 8 -26.14 -1.41 -18.69
C ASN A 8 -25.43 -0.32 -19.50
N CYS A 9 -26.15 0.30 -20.45
CA CYS A 9 -25.71 1.45 -21.24
C CYS A 9 -25.08 2.58 -20.40
N LYS A 10 -25.49 2.73 -19.14
CA LYS A 10 -24.90 3.64 -18.15
C LYS A 10 -23.45 3.32 -17.82
N THR A 11 -23.06 2.05 -17.80
CA THR A 11 -21.67 1.61 -17.50
C THR A 11 -20.73 1.99 -18.66
N TYR A 12 -21.18 1.83 -19.91
CA TYR A 12 -20.40 2.29 -21.08
C TYR A 12 -20.27 3.80 -21.14
N LEU A 13 -21.28 4.54 -20.72
CA LEU A 13 -21.27 6.00 -20.69
C LEU A 13 -20.31 6.53 -19.63
N VAL A 14 -20.21 5.87 -18.48
CA VAL A 14 -19.22 6.22 -17.43
C VAL A 14 -17.80 5.89 -17.89
N ILE A 15 -17.57 4.74 -18.51
CA ILE A 15 -16.25 4.37 -19.06
C ILE A 15 -15.85 5.35 -20.18
N PHE A 16 -16.77 5.72 -21.06
CA PHE A 16 -16.52 6.70 -22.13
C PHE A 16 -16.22 8.09 -21.59
N MET A 17 -16.90 8.54 -20.52
CA MET A 17 -16.58 9.81 -19.83
C MET A 17 -15.18 9.80 -19.18
N ILE A 18 -14.78 8.68 -18.58
CA ILE A 18 -13.45 8.53 -18.00
C ILE A 18 -12.37 8.54 -19.10
N CYS A 19 -12.60 7.88 -20.23
CA CYS A 19 -11.68 7.89 -21.36
C CYS A 19 -11.56 9.27 -22.03
N SER A 20 -12.66 10.05 -22.12
CA SER A 20 -12.62 11.39 -22.71
C SER A 20 -11.91 12.42 -21.84
N SER A 21 -11.91 12.25 -20.51
CA SER A 21 -11.16 13.14 -19.60
C SER A 21 -9.62 12.95 -19.68
N LEU A 22 -9.16 11.81 -20.18
CA LEU A 22 -7.73 11.56 -20.39
C LEU A 22 -7.15 12.25 -21.65
N SER A 23 -8.00 12.74 -22.55
CA SER A 23 -7.57 13.36 -23.81
C SER A 23 -7.15 14.84 -23.70
N PHE A 24 -7.35 15.49 -22.55
CA PHE A 24 -7.00 16.92 -22.35
C PHE A 24 -5.56 17.17 -21.87
N SER A 25 -4.75 16.13 -21.71
CA SER A 25 -3.38 16.22 -21.17
C SER A 25 -2.28 16.39 -22.26
N GLN A 26 -2.58 16.99 -23.39
CA GLN A 26 -1.56 17.22 -24.44
C GLN A 26 -0.95 18.63 -24.39
N ASN A 27 -0.49 19.07 -23.21
CA ASN A 27 0.43 20.20 -23.13
C ASN A 27 1.84 19.62 -22.91
N GLN A 28 2.54 19.33 -24.02
CA GLN A 28 3.77 18.54 -24.06
C GLN A 28 4.94 19.08 -23.21
N ASN A 29 4.97 20.34 -22.83
CA ASN A 29 6.08 20.93 -22.07
C ASN A 29 5.94 20.73 -20.56
N ASN A 30 4.73 20.63 -20.02
CA ASN A 30 4.52 20.42 -18.57
C ASN A 30 4.49 18.94 -18.17
N ALA A 31 4.13 18.05 -19.10
CA ALA A 31 4.06 16.63 -18.82
C ALA A 31 5.46 16.00 -18.60
N SER A 32 6.48 16.44 -19.34
CA SER A 32 7.84 15.96 -19.15
C SER A 32 8.42 16.40 -17.82
N ASP A 33 8.11 17.59 -17.35
CA ASP A 33 8.57 18.11 -16.06
C ASP A 33 7.92 17.37 -14.89
N PHE A 34 6.63 17.08 -14.95
CA PHE A 34 5.94 16.27 -13.94
C PHE A 34 6.58 14.89 -13.78
N TRP A 35 6.79 14.17 -14.88
CA TRP A 35 7.33 12.80 -14.84
C TRP A 35 8.79 12.74 -14.38
N ASN A 36 9.56 13.82 -14.54
CA ASN A 36 10.91 13.93 -14.00
C ASN A 36 10.96 13.95 -12.47
N HIS A 37 9.83 14.30 -11.81
CA HIS A 37 9.69 14.33 -10.37
C HIS A 37 8.97 13.06 -9.81
N VAL A 38 8.45 12.20 -10.68
CA VAL A 38 7.80 10.95 -10.28
C VAL A 38 8.83 9.84 -10.18
N ARG A 39 8.82 9.13 -9.05
CA ARG A 39 9.62 7.92 -8.83
C ARG A 39 8.71 6.76 -8.48
N PHE A 40 8.95 5.62 -9.11
CA PHE A 40 8.25 4.39 -8.84
C PHE A 40 9.11 3.47 -7.98
N GLY A 41 8.47 2.69 -7.14
CA GLY A 41 9.15 1.78 -6.26
C GLY A 41 8.19 1.06 -5.34
N GLY A 42 8.57 0.91 -4.09
CA GLY A 42 7.71 0.31 -3.07
C GLY A 42 8.48 -0.37 -1.95
N GLY A 43 7.72 -1.09 -1.13
CA GLY A 43 8.22 -1.87 -0.01
C GLY A 43 8.05 -3.37 -0.22
N LEU A 44 8.93 -4.12 0.39
CA LEU A 44 8.81 -5.56 0.56
C LEU A 44 8.89 -5.87 2.06
N GLY A 45 8.07 -6.81 2.52
CA GLY A 45 8.08 -7.28 3.89
C GLY A 45 8.01 -8.80 3.94
N LEU A 46 8.82 -9.41 4.79
CA LEU A 46 8.77 -10.85 5.07
C LEU A 46 8.89 -11.04 6.58
N SER A 47 8.07 -11.92 7.13
CA SER A 47 8.13 -12.31 8.53
C SER A 47 7.93 -13.81 8.66
N PHE A 48 8.72 -14.44 9.53
CA PHE A 48 8.68 -15.88 9.77
C PHE A 48 8.83 -16.13 11.29
N GLY A 49 8.17 -17.14 11.82
CA GLY A 49 8.38 -17.61 13.18
C GLY A 49 7.23 -18.49 13.66
N ASP A 50 7.52 -19.53 14.43
CA ASP A 50 6.55 -20.39 15.14
C ASP A 50 5.33 -20.84 14.31
N GLY A 51 5.58 -21.30 13.06
CA GLY A 51 4.52 -21.70 12.11
C GLY A 51 3.80 -20.52 11.48
N PHE A 52 4.24 -19.27 11.71
CA PHE A 52 3.72 -18.07 11.06
C PHE A 52 4.57 -17.66 9.87
N PHE A 53 3.91 -17.32 8.77
CA PHE A 53 4.50 -16.73 7.58
C PHE A 53 3.71 -15.49 7.17
N SER A 54 4.40 -14.40 6.87
CA SER A 54 3.82 -13.20 6.28
C SER A 54 4.70 -12.70 5.14
N GLY A 55 4.10 -12.45 3.99
CA GLY A 55 4.74 -11.84 2.83
C GLY A 55 3.94 -10.62 2.35
N THR A 56 4.59 -9.48 2.22
CA THR A 56 4.00 -8.21 1.79
C THR A 56 4.72 -7.68 0.56
N ILE A 57 3.95 -7.21 -0.42
CA ILE A 57 4.39 -6.41 -1.55
C ILE A 57 3.59 -5.12 -1.55
N ALA A 58 4.28 -3.98 -1.55
CA ALA A 58 3.68 -2.65 -1.48
C ALA A 58 4.23 -1.73 -2.58
N PRO A 59 3.82 -1.92 -3.86
CA PRO A 59 4.23 -1.02 -4.94
C PRO A 59 3.69 0.39 -4.68
N SER A 60 4.49 1.40 -4.99
CA SER A 60 4.13 2.81 -4.79
C SER A 60 4.77 3.73 -5.81
N GLY A 61 4.13 4.87 -6.04
CA GLY A 61 4.66 5.98 -6.81
C GLY A 61 4.66 7.23 -5.97
N ILE A 62 5.77 7.96 -5.97
CA ILE A 62 5.92 9.22 -5.23
C ILE A 62 6.22 10.36 -6.20
N TYR A 63 5.74 11.55 -5.85
CA TYR A 63 6.10 12.81 -6.49
C TYR A 63 6.99 13.62 -5.56
N GLU A 64 8.22 13.90 -6.00
CA GLU A 64 9.19 14.70 -5.26
C GLU A 64 8.97 16.20 -5.55
N PHE A 65 8.38 16.94 -4.61
CA PHE A 65 8.23 18.40 -4.74
C PHE A 65 9.58 19.11 -4.70
N ASN A 66 10.48 18.57 -3.94
CA ASN A 66 11.87 19.02 -3.81
C ASN A 66 12.74 17.93 -3.17
N THR A 67 14.01 18.22 -2.92
CA THR A 67 14.96 17.26 -2.32
C THR A 67 14.58 16.77 -0.91
N LYS A 68 13.64 17.45 -0.24
CA LYS A 68 13.24 17.16 1.15
C LYS A 68 11.85 16.56 1.27
N PHE A 69 10.90 16.91 0.40
CA PHE A 69 9.49 16.52 0.50
C PHE A 69 9.03 15.75 -0.71
N ALA A 70 8.39 14.62 -0.45
CA ALA A 70 7.66 13.86 -1.46
C ALA A 70 6.33 13.37 -0.89
N VAL A 71 5.34 13.21 -1.79
CA VAL A 71 4.03 12.60 -1.48
C VAL A 71 3.74 11.55 -2.51
N GLY A 72 3.10 10.47 -2.11
CA GLY A 72 2.82 9.37 -3.02
C GLY A 72 1.58 8.59 -2.68
N LEU A 73 1.29 7.66 -3.57
CA LEU A 73 0.25 6.67 -3.44
C LEU A 73 0.87 5.29 -3.52
N GLY A 74 0.34 4.37 -2.74
CA GLY A 74 0.76 2.97 -2.73
C GLY A 74 -0.42 2.02 -2.77
N LEU A 75 -0.12 0.78 -3.14
CA LEU A 75 -0.98 -0.37 -2.98
C LEU A 75 -0.32 -1.32 -2.01
N ASN A 76 -1.11 -2.12 -1.30
CA ASN A 76 -0.63 -3.14 -0.40
C ASN A 76 -1.28 -4.47 -0.75
N ALA A 77 -0.46 -5.51 -0.86
CA ALA A 77 -0.90 -6.89 -0.96
C ALA A 77 -0.11 -7.73 0.03
N THR A 78 -0.78 -8.28 1.05
CA THR A 78 -0.17 -9.08 2.10
C THR A 78 -0.85 -10.44 2.17
N TYR A 79 -0.05 -11.49 2.26
CA TYR A 79 -0.50 -12.83 2.55
C TYR A 79 0.09 -13.30 3.87
N ASN A 80 -0.79 -13.70 4.80
CA ASN A 80 -0.43 -14.24 6.09
C ASN A 80 -0.94 -15.68 6.20
N LYS A 81 -0.15 -16.54 6.81
CA LYS A 81 -0.51 -17.92 7.13
C LYS A 81 -0.01 -18.28 8.51
N GLN A 82 -0.88 -18.84 9.35
CA GLN A 82 -0.53 -19.51 10.58
C GLN A 82 -0.90 -20.99 10.42
N ASP A 83 0.07 -21.89 10.55
CA ASP A 83 -0.14 -23.31 10.33
C ASP A 83 -1.23 -23.85 11.28
N ASN A 84 -2.19 -24.59 10.68
CA ASN A 84 -3.34 -25.22 11.35
C ASN A 84 -4.28 -24.23 12.08
N PHE A 85 -4.25 -22.94 11.73
CA PHE A 85 -5.10 -21.96 12.40
C PHE A 85 -5.84 -21.05 11.40
N PHE A 86 -5.13 -20.24 10.62
CA PHE A 86 -5.77 -19.35 9.62
C PHE A 86 -4.88 -19.01 8.44
N LYS A 87 -5.53 -18.55 7.36
CA LYS A 87 -4.92 -17.86 6.21
C LYS A 87 -5.60 -16.52 6.05
N SER A 88 -4.82 -15.48 5.79
CA SER A 88 -5.35 -14.14 5.56
C SER A 88 -4.74 -13.53 4.31
N THR A 89 -5.61 -12.93 3.48
CA THR A 89 -5.21 -12.13 2.34
C THR A 89 -5.68 -10.71 2.57
N VAL A 90 -4.77 -9.76 2.43
CA VAL A 90 -5.02 -8.35 2.67
C VAL A 90 -4.70 -7.57 1.42
N PHE A 91 -5.62 -6.68 1.03
CA PHE A 91 -5.41 -5.72 -0.04
C PHE A 91 -5.74 -4.33 0.47
N GLY A 92 -5.00 -3.34 0.02
CA GLY A 92 -5.25 -1.98 0.41
C GLY A 92 -4.59 -0.95 -0.47
N ALA A 93 -4.87 0.31 -0.14
CA ALA A 93 -4.24 1.47 -0.73
C ALA A 93 -3.68 2.37 0.37
N SER A 94 -2.62 3.09 0.05
CA SER A 94 -1.99 4.02 0.98
C SER A 94 -1.72 5.38 0.37
N VAL A 95 -1.66 6.38 1.25
CA VAL A 95 -1.13 7.72 0.98
C VAL A 95 0.13 7.87 1.80
N ILE A 96 1.22 8.26 1.15
CA ILE A 96 2.56 8.29 1.72
C ILE A 96 3.08 9.72 1.69
N GLY A 97 3.54 10.23 2.83
CA GLY A 97 4.30 11.47 2.94
C GLY A 97 5.72 11.17 3.40
N LEU A 98 6.71 11.72 2.69
CA LEU A 98 8.13 11.55 3.00
C LEU A 98 8.77 12.91 3.26
N PHE A 99 9.57 12.98 4.31
CA PHE A 99 10.39 14.13 4.64
C PHE A 99 11.83 13.70 4.90
N ASN A 100 12.77 14.26 4.14
CA ASN A 100 14.19 13.99 4.25
C ASN A 100 14.89 15.24 4.78
N PRO A 101 15.06 15.42 6.11
CA PRO A 101 15.78 16.57 6.68
C PRO A 101 17.24 16.64 6.21
N VAL A 102 17.87 15.49 6.08
CA VAL A 102 19.19 15.27 5.47
C VAL A 102 19.11 14.10 4.51
N ARG A 103 20.13 13.90 3.66
CA ARG A 103 20.08 12.90 2.56
C ARG A 103 19.92 11.46 3.04
N GLU A 104 20.44 11.16 4.21
CA GLU A 104 20.50 9.82 4.78
C GLU A 104 19.31 9.49 5.71
N LEU A 105 18.58 10.53 6.16
CA LEU A 105 17.48 10.36 7.12
C LEU A 105 16.13 10.63 6.45
N GLN A 106 15.19 9.72 6.62
CA GLN A 106 13.83 9.83 6.13
C GLN A 106 12.82 9.69 7.27
N VAL A 107 11.98 10.70 7.44
CA VAL A 107 10.75 10.61 8.25
C VAL A 107 9.60 10.34 7.30
N SER A 108 8.71 9.42 7.65
CA SER A 108 7.55 9.09 6.84
C SER A 108 6.27 9.10 7.66
N ALA A 109 5.18 9.53 7.02
CA ALA A 109 3.82 9.33 7.49
C ALA A 109 3.05 8.58 6.39
N GLU A 110 2.36 7.50 6.74
CA GLU A 110 1.66 6.66 5.79
C GLU A 110 0.31 6.23 6.34
N PHE A 111 -0.76 6.61 5.66
CA PHE A 111 -2.10 6.14 5.97
C PHE A 111 -2.46 5.01 5.01
N GLU A 112 -2.80 3.84 5.56
CA GLU A 112 -3.24 2.67 4.82
C GLU A 112 -4.70 2.38 5.12
N GLN A 113 -5.49 2.10 4.08
CA GLN A 113 -6.82 1.52 4.21
C GLN A 113 -6.80 0.11 3.64
N LEU A 114 -6.94 -0.86 4.52
CA LEU A 114 -6.76 -2.28 4.23
C LEU A 114 -8.11 -3.02 4.28
N ASN A 115 -8.34 -3.90 3.33
CA ASN A 115 -9.40 -4.90 3.38
C ASN A 115 -8.76 -6.24 3.75
N VAL A 116 -9.20 -6.79 4.84
CA VAL A 116 -8.68 -8.05 5.41
C VAL A 116 -9.69 -9.15 5.17
N ASN A 117 -9.28 -10.21 4.48
CA ASN A 117 -10.05 -11.43 4.33
C ASN A 117 -9.32 -12.55 5.06
N ARG A 118 -9.88 -13.03 6.16
CA ARG A 118 -9.32 -14.07 7.02
C ARG A 118 -10.17 -15.32 6.92
N LYS A 119 -9.54 -16.45 6.65
CA LYS A 119 -10.17 -17.76 6.59
C LYS A 119 -9.56 -18.65 7.67
N PHE A 120 -10.42 -19.26 8.46
CA PHE A 120 -9.99 -20.20 9.49
C PHE A 120 -10.01 -21.63 8.96
N ASP A 121 -9.03 -22.43 9.36
CA ASP A 121 -8.97 -23.85 8.98
C ASP A 121 -9.96 -24.71 9.80
N ASP A 122 -10.39 -24.24 10.99
CA ASP A 122 -11.39 -24.90 11.85
C ASP A 122 -12.80 -24.33 11.58
N PRO A 123 -13.78 -25.16 11.21
CA PRO A 123 -15.15 -24.73 10.93
C PRO A 123 -15.94 -24.16 12.14
N ILE A 124 -15.38 -24.21 13.34
CA ILE A 124 -15.95 -23.57 14.53
C ILE A 124 -15.82 -22.05 14.47
N PHE A 125 -14.81 -21.53 13.75
CA PHE A 125 -14.59 -20.10 13.55
C PHE A 125 -15.19 -19.65 12.21
N GLU A 126 -15.96 -18.57 12.22
CA GLU A 126 -16.49 -17.97 10.99
C GLU A 126 -15.40 -17.19 10.26
N ASP A 127 -15.40 -17.30 8.93
CA ASP A 127 -14.54 -16.48 8.06
C ASP A 127 -14.87 -15.01 8.26
N ASP A 128 -13.85 -14.16 8.30
CA ASP A 128 -14.00 -12.74 8.61
C ASP A 128 -13.50 -11.85 7.46
N ASN A 129 -14.29 -10.80 7.16
CA ASN A 129 -13.93 -9.79 6.18
C ASN A 129 -14.22 -8.40 6.75
N TYR A 130 -13.17 -7.60 6.94
CA TYR A 130 -13.31 -6.28 7.52
C TYR A 130 -12.33 -5.27 6.93
N TRP A 131 -12.65 -3.99 7.13
CA TRP A 131 -11.76 -2.89 6.81
C TRP A 131 -10.97 -2.46 8.04
N TYR A 132 -9.66 -2.28 7.83
CA TYR A 132 -8.74 -1.86 8.88
C TYR A 132 -7.95 -0.63 8.42
N PRO A 133 -8.13 0.55 9.06
CA PRO A 133 -7.28 1.72 8.85
C PRO A 133 -6.00 1.58 9.69
N ALA A 134 -4.85 1.86 9.10
CA ALA A 134 -3.57 1.95 9.79
C ALA A 134 -2.92 3.32 9.51
N LEU A 135 -2.27 3.89 10.50
CA LEU A 135 -1.54 5.15 10.38
C LEU A 135 -0.13 4.98 10.93
N PHE A 136 0.83 4.96 10.03
CA PHE A 136 2.22 4.77 10.37
C PHE A 136 2.99 6.09 10.44
N MET A 137 3.82 6.21 11.48
CA MET A 137 4.93 7.15 11.52
C MET A 137 6.23 6.35 11.47
N GLY A 138 7.11 6.69 10.52
CA GLY A 138 8.33 5.94 10.26
C GLY A 138 9.57 6.80 10.33
N LEU A 139 10.66 6.15 10.73
CA LEU A 139 12.02 6.70 10.70
C LEU A 139 12.91 5.73 9.94
N GLY A 140 13.57 6.22 8.90
CA GLY A 140 14.42 5.43 8.04
C GLY A 140 15.78 6.07 7.83
N TYR A 141 16.76 5.21 7.58
CA TYR A 141 18.12 5.57 7.22
C TYR A 141 18.50 4.88 5.91
N GLY A 142 19.16 5.58 5.05
CA GLY A 142 19.61 5.00 3.79
C GLY A 142 20.06 6.00 2.75
N SER A 143 19.80 5.69 1.51
CA SER A 143 20.10 6.54 0.36
C SER A 143 18.81 7.02 -0.29
N ARG A 144 18.93 7.86 -1.33
CA ARG A 144 17.78 8.29 -2.14
C ARG A 144 16.98 7.12 -2.75
N ASN A 145 17.66 6.01 -3.03
CA ASN A 145 17.07 4.86 -3.72
C ASN A 145 16.63 3.75 -2.76
N VAL A 146 17.34 3.57 -1.65
CA VAL A 146 17.06 2.48 -0.71
C VAL A 146 17.06 3.03 0.71
N THR A 147 15.98 2.81 1.43
CA THR A 147 15.80 3.23 2.83
C THR A 147 15.41 2.01 3.67
N PHE A 148 16.09 1.82 4.77
CA PHE A 148 15.78 0.86 5.82
C PHE A 148 15.27 1.61 7.04
N GLY A 149 14.26 1.09 7.71
CA GLY A 149 13.74 1.79 8.86
C GLY A 149 12.75 0.99 9.68
N ILE A 150 12.18 1.69 10.65
CA ILE A 150 11.11 1.18 11.50
C ILE A 150 9.94 2.16 11.39
N ARG A 151 8.73 1.63 11.29
CA ARG A 151 7.48 2.39 11.35
C ARG A 151 6.64 1.91 12.51
N TYR A 152 5.91 2.83 13.12
CA TYR A 152 5.01 2.59 14.24
C TYR A 152 3.58 2.88 13.83
N ASP A 153 2.67 1.92 14.05
CA ASP A 153 1.24 2.08 13.78
C ASP A 153 0.57 2.80 14.96
N LEU A 154 0.14 4.04 14.72
CA LEU A 154 -0.55 4.88 15.70
C LEU A 154 -2.00 4.42 15.96
N LEU A 155 -2.60 3.68 15.04
CA LEU A 155 -3.95 3.14 15.15
C LEU A 155 -3.96 1.64 15.50
N TYR A 156 -2.81 1.11 15.95
CA TYR A 156 -2.66 -0.31 16.26
C TYR A 156 -3.74 -0.81 17.21
N ASN A 157 -4.43 -1.85 16.78
CA ASN A 157 -5.41 -2.57 17.57
C ASN A 157 -5.07 -4.06 17.56
N LYS A 158 -4.74 -4.63 18.71
CA LYS A 158 -4.26 -6.00 18.84
C LYS A 158 -5.23 -7.05 18.28
N ASP A 159 -6.54 -6.79 18.34
CA ASP A 159 -7.56 -7.76 17.93
C ASP A 159 -7.83 -7.72 16.42
N LYS A 160 -7.56 -6.57 15.77
CA LYS A 160 -7.89 -6.32 14.36
C LYS A 160 -6.68 -6.15 13.46
N SER A 161 -5.52 -5.83 14.01
CA SER A 161 -4.31 -5.60 13.23
C SER A 161 -3.89 -6.87 12.49
N ILE A 162 -3.40 -6.67 11.26
CA ILE A 162 -2.74 -7.71 10.48
C ILE A 162 -1.26 -7.87 10.88
N TYR A 163 -0.75 -6.93 11.65
CA TYR A 163 0.63 -6.89 12.14
C TYR A 163 0.68 -7.42 13.57
N ALA A 164 1.71 -8.24 13.85
CA ALA A 164 1.89 -8.82 15.19
C ALA A 164 2.21 -7.76 16.25
N ASP A 165 2.97 -6.74 15.87
CA ASP A 165 3.42 -5.64 16.72
C ASP A 165 3.18 -4.29 16.05
N PRO A 166 3.03 -3.20 16.84
CA PRO A 166 2.93 -1.85 16.28
C PRO A 166 4.23 -1.36 15.64
N PHE A 167 5.39 -1.94 16.03
CA PHE A 167 6.69 -1.64 15.44
C PHE A 167 6.98 -2.57 14.27
N ILE A 168 7.13 -2.02 13.08
CA ILE A 168 7.30 -2.79 11.86
C ILE A 168 8.56 -2.33 11.14
N PRO A 169 9.58 -3.19 11.00
CA PRO A 169 10.72 -2.90 10.14
C PRO A 169 10.27 -2.83 8.68
N PHE A 170 10.87 -1.93 7.92
CA PHE A 170 10.60 -1.81 6.50
C PHE A 170 11.86 -1.61 5.66
N VAL A 171 11.79 -2.03 4.42
CA VAL A 171 12.72 -1.69 3.36
C VAL A 171 11.92 -1.04 2.23
N ARG A 172 12.34 0.14 1.79
CA ARG A 172 11.70 0.89 0.70
C ARG A 172 12.72 1.18 -0.38
N VAL A 173 12.33 0.95 -1.63
CA VAL A 173 13.19 1.14 -2.80
C VAL A 173 12.45 2.01 -3.80
N PHE A 174 13.11 3.05 -4.34
CA PHE A 174 12.59 3.92 -5.41
C PHE A 174 13.63 4.05 -6.54
N PHE A 175 13.11 4.10 -7.77
CA PHE A 175 13.89 4.21 -9.02
C PHE A 175 13.57 5.51 -9.74
#